data_928f5b1960f68da271bc6a169106189c
#
_entry.id   928f5b1960f68da271bc6a169106189c
#
_cell.length_a   1.000
_cell.length_b   1.000
_cell.length_c   1.000
_cell.angle_alpha   90.00
_cell.angle_beta   90.00
_cell.angle_gamma   90.00
#
_symmetry.space_group_name_H-M   'P 1'
#
loop_
_entity.id
_entity.type
_entity.pdbx_description
1 polymer ?
#
loop_
_entity_poly.entity_id
_entity_poly.type
_entity_poly.pdbx_seq_one_letter_code
_entity_poly.pdbx_strand_id
1 'polypeptide(L)'
;INEVLDMSKVESGHILLTDEEFDMGELLQSVITMVQTSVSQKFQDFRVHLFQIKHEKLIGDVQRIQQVLLNLLSNAIKYTPDYGKITLEIREKPIKNGNYGLFEVTVIDNGIGIKPDFLHKVFEPFERAEDATLRNIQGTGLGMAISRNIAHMMNGEILVESEYGKGSVFTFTMQLKLQDQGCFEDDHLRDLPVLVVDDDIVCCENACMRINEIGMKGEYAISGEEAIGKVERA
;
A
#
# COMPACT_ATOMS: atom_id res chain seq x y z
N ILE A 1 -5.56 24.26 6.88
CA ILE A 1 -5.56 25.25 5.76
C ILE A 1 -5.22 24.55 4.44
N ASN A 2 -4.20 23.69 4.36
CA ASN A 2 -3.81 23.03 3.11
C ASN A 2 -4.91 22.12 2.53
N GLU A 3 -5.61 21.33 3.35
CA GLU A 3 -6.68 20.44 2.89
C GLU A 3 -7.89 21.21 2.31
N VAL A 4 -8.22 22.39 2.86
CA VAL A 4 -9.30 23.23 2.32
C VAL A 4 -8.91 23.80 0.95
N LEU A 5 -7.65 24.21 0.80
CA LEU A 5 -7.13 24.68 -0.49
C LEU A 5 -7.06 23.52 -1.51
N ASP A 6 -6.65 22.33 -1.10
CA ASP A 6 -6.66 21.15 -1.96
C ASP A 6 -8.09 20.81 -2.40
N MET A 7 -9.08 20.83 -1.48
CA MET A 7 -10.47 20.57 -1.83
C MET A 7 -11.02 21.59 -2.83
N SER A 8 -10.72 22.88 -2.63
CA SER A 8 -11.11 23.93 -3.58
C SER A 8 -10.50 23.72 -4.97
N LYS A 9 -9.24 23.26 -5.04
CA LYS A 9 -8.57 22.93 -6.32
C LYS A 9 -9.18 21.69 -6.98
N VAL A 10 -9.59 20.69 -6.17
CA VAL A 10 -10.32 19.50 -6.65
C VAL A 10 -11.65 19.92 -7.28
N GLU A 11 -12.48 20.66 -6.55
CA GLU A 11 -13.81 21.10 -7.03
C GLU A 11 -13.73 21.97 -8.29
N SER A 12 -12.69 22.78 -8.40
CA SER A 12 -12.47 23.63 -9.58
C SER A 12 -11.81 22.91 -10.77
N GLY A 13 -11.46 21.63 -10.63
CA GLY A 13 -10.77 20.86 -11.68
C GLY A 13 -9.34 21.34 -11.97
N HIS A 14 -8.73 22.11 -11.07
CA HIS A 14 -7.41 22.70 -11.26
C HIS A 14 -6.25 21.87 -10.65
N ILE A 15 -6.50 20.70 -10.16
CA ILE A 15 -5.41 19.78 -9.80
C ILE A 15 -4.91 19.13 -11.10
N LEU A 16 -3.65 19.35 -11.39
CA LEU A 16 -2.91 18.61 -12.42
C LEU A 16 -1.96 17.65 -11.70
N LEU A 17 -1.95 16.39 -12.12
CA LEU A 17 -0.95 15.45 -11.66
C LEU A 17 0.40 15.76 -12.31
N THR A 18 1.48 15.62 -11.57
CA THR A 18 2.84 15.72 -12.06
C THR A 18 3.38 14.32 -12.35
N ASP A 19 4.02 14.15 -13.51
CA ASP A 19 4.70 12.91 -13.86
C ASP A 19 6.17 13.04 -13.43
N GLU A 20 6.53 12.40 -12.32
CA GLU A 20 7.89 12.33 -11.80
C GLU A 20 8.34 10.87 -11.74
N GLU A 21 9.62 10.62 -12.04
CA GLU A 21 10.22 9.30 -11.84
C GLU A 21 10.42 9.06 -10.34
N PHE A 22 9.99 7.90 -9.86
CA PHE A 22 10.18 7.52 -8.46
C PHE A 22 10.35 6.02 -8.29
N ASP A 23 10.89 5.63 -7.13
CA ASP A 23 11.00 4.25 -6.69
C ASP A 23 9.92 3.95 -5.65
N MET A 24 9.15 2.86 -5.86
CA MET A 24 8.07 2.44 -4.96
C MET A 24 8.61 2.10 -3.57
N GLY A 25 9.78 1.47 -3.49
CA GLY A 25 10.41 1.12 -2.21
C GLY A 25 10.80 2.36 -1.41
N GLU A 26 11.37 3.38 -2.06
CA GLU A 26 11.72 4.65 -1.41
C GLU A 26 10.46 5.39 -0.93
N LEU A 27 9.41 5.42 -1.73
CA LEU A 27 8.11 6.00 -1.33
C LEU A 27 7.56 5.29 -0.08
N LEU A 28 7.53 3.97 -0.08
CA LEU A 28 7.03 3.18 1.05
C LEU A 28 7.87 3.39 2.30
N GLN A 29 9.20 3.38 2.18
CA GLN A 29 10.11 3.64 3.29
C GLN A 29 9.86 5.02 3.91
N SER A 30 9.62 6.04 3.08
CA SER A 30 9.27 7.39 3.54
C SER A 30 7.95 7.40 4.32
N VAL A 31 6.90 6.77 3.76
CA VAL A 31 5.58 6.68 4.40
C VAL A 31 5.65 5.93 5.74
N ILE A 32 6.34 4.78 5.77
CA ILE A 32 6.54 3.98 6.99
C ILE A 32 7.23 4.81 8.07
N THR A 33 8.29 5.52 7.71
CA THR A 33 9.05 6.39 8.64
C THR A 33 8.15 7.46 9.24
N MET A 34 7.27 8.07 8.46
CA MET A 34 6.36 9.12 8.94
C MET A 34 5.30 8.60 9.93
N VAL A 35 4.83 7.36 9.78
CA VAL A 35 3.81 6.81 10.66
C VAL A 35 4.37 6.06 11.86
N GLN A 36 5.63 5.65 11.84
CA GLN A 36 6.26 4.78 12.84
C GLN A 36 6.14 5.30 14.26
N THR A 37 6.33 6.61 14.47
CA THR A 37 6.20 7.22 15.80
C THR A 37 4.78 7.05 16.36
N SER A 38 3.75 7.28 15.54
CA SER A 38 2.36 7.17 15.96
C SER A 38 1.95 5.72 16.25
N VAL A 39 2.42 4.78 15.44
CA VAL A 39 2.25 3.33 15.63
C VAL A 39 2.89 2.89 16.96
N SER A 40 4.15 3.31 17.19
CA SER A 40 4.91 2.97 18.39
C SER A 40 4.27 3.54 19.66
N GLN A 41 3.74 4.75 19.63
CA GLN A 41 3.04 5.38 20.77
C GLN A 41 1.80 4.61 21.24
N LYS A 42 1.15 3.88 20.31
CA LYS A 42 -0.01 3.04 20.58
C LYS A 42 0.33 1.55 20.69
N PHE A 43 1.60 1.19 20.63
CA PHE A 43 2.07 -0.22 20.65
C PHE A 43 1.34 -1.09 19.63
N GLN A 44 0.98 -0.55 18.47
CA GLN A 44 0.26 -1.29 17.42
C GLN A 44 1.20 -2.20 16.64
N ASP A 45 0.72 -3.39 16.27
CA ASP A 45 1.43 -4.33 15.37
C ASP A 45 1.20 -3.86 13.92
N PHE A 46 2.22 -3.22 13.33
CA PHE A 46 2.17 -2.71 11.97
C PHE A 46 3.00 -3.59 11.05
N ARG A 47 2.38 -4.13 10.01
CA ARG A 47 3.02 -5.02 9.03
C ARG A 47 2.86 -4.47 7.63
N VAL A 48 3.88 -4.72 6.79
CA VAL A 48 3.88 -4.35 5.38
C VAL A 48 4.17 -5.58 4.54
N HIS A 49 3.29 -5.85 3.58
CA HIS A 49 3.41 -6.99 2.66
C HIS A 49 3.40 -6.51 1.22
N LEU A 50 4.36 -6.97 0.44
CA LEU A 50 4.46 -6.69 -0.99
C LEU A 50 4.14 -7.97 -1.77
N PHE A 51 3.18 -7.89 -2.69
CA PHE A 51 2.76 -9.03 -3.48
C PHE A 51 2.99 -8.77 -4.98
N GLN A 52 3.78 -9.63 -5.61
CA GLN A 52 3.95 -9.64 -7.07
C GLN A 52 4.38 -8.29 -7.66
N ILE A 53 5.16 -7.51 -6.93
CA ILE A 53 5.73 -6.26 -7.43
C ILE A 53 6.85 -6.59 -8.41
N LYS A 54 6.61 -6.29 -9.68
CA LYS A 54 7.57 -6.49 -10.78
C LYS A 54 8.33 -5.23 -11.12
N HIS A 55 7.64 -4.08 -11.02
CA HIS A 55 8.18 -2.80 -11.41
C HIS A 55 8.29 -1.90 -10.18
N GLU A 56 9.52 -1.59 -9.78
CA GLU A 56 9.80 -0.69 -8.65
C GLU A 56 9.95 0.75 -9.12
N LYS A 57 10.52 0.96 -10.34
CA LYS A 57 10.70 2.29 -10.93
C LYS A 57 9.49 2.67 -11.76
N LEU A 58 8.85 3.74 -11.36
CA LEU A 58 7.54 4.18 -11.85
C LEU A 58 7.57 5.65 -12.18
N ILE A 59 6.57 6.10 -12.95
CA ILE A 59 6.34 7.51 -13.25
C ILE A 59 4.93 7.87 -12.79
N GLY A 60 4.81 8.93 -12.00
CA GLY A 60 3.55 9.43 -11.47
C GLY A 60 3.76 10.54 -10.44
N ASP A 61 2.66 11.02 -9.84
CA ASP A 61 2.70 12.05 -8.80
C ASP A 61 2.95 11.43 -7.42
N VAL A 62 4.25 11.33 -7.07
CA VAL A 62 4.69 10.72 -5.81
C VAL A 62 4.12 11.43 -4.58
N GLN A 63 3.95 12.76 -4.64
CA GLN A 63 3.42 13.54 -3.51
C GLN A 63 1.94 13.24 -3.27
N ARG A 64 1.16 13.08 -4.33
CA ARG A 64 -0.25 12.74 -4.23
C ARG A 64 -0.46 11.30 -3.80
N ILE A 65 0.35 10.36 -4.29
CA ILE A 65 0.33 8.96 -3.81
C ILE A 65 0.65 8.94 -2.31
N GLN A 66 1.72 9.60 -1.88
CA GLN A 66 2.10 9.71 -0.48
C GLN A 66 0.98 10.32 0.38
N GLN A 67 0.31 11.36 -0.11
CA GLN A 67 -0.83 12.00 0.56
C GLN A 67 -1.97 11.01 0.81
N VAL A 68 -2.34 10.19 -0.19
CA VAL A 68 -3.37 9.16 -0.04
C VAL A 68 -2.94 8.11 0.98
N LEU A 69 -1.72 7.57 0.86
CA LEU A 69 -1.20 6.55 1.77
C LEU A 69 -1.18 7.04 3.22
N LEU A 70 -0.68 8.25 3.47
CA LEU A 70 -0.65 8.85 4.80
C LEU A 70 -2.05 9.08 5.36
N ASN A 71 -3.01 9.48 4.52
CA ASN A 71 -4.38 9.65 4.98
C ASN A 71 -5.03 8.31 5.38
N LEU A 72 -4.86 7.27 4.58
CA LEU A 72 -5.38 5.93 4.90
C LEU A 72 -4.73 5.37 6.17
N LEU A 73 -3.40 5.42 6.26
CA LEU A 73 -2.65 4.91 7.42
C LEU A 73 -2.92 5.71 8.68
N SER A 74 -2.98 7.04 8.60
CA SER A 74 -3.31 7.86 9.78
C SER A 74 -4.72 7.58 10.31
N ASN A 75 -5.67 7.30 9.43
CA ASN A 75 -7.01 6.87 9.84
C ASN A 75 -6.95 5.48 10.50
N ALA A 76 -6.27 4.50 9.90
CA ALA A 76 -6.10 3.18 10.51
C ALA A 76 -5.48 3.28 11.91
N ILE A 77 -4.37 4.02 12.07
CA ILE A 77 -3.68 4.22 13.35
C ILE A 77 -4.61 4.89 14.38
N LYS A 78 -5.35 5.89 13.96
CA LYS A 78 -6.22 6.70 14.78
C LYS A 78 -7.41 5.89 15.36
N TYR A 79 -8.05 5.07 14.51
CA TYR A 79 -9.25 4.32 14.86
C TYR A 79 -8.97 2.89 15.35
N THR A 80 -7.75 2.44 15.30
CA THR A 80 -7.30 1.18 15.92
C THR A 80 -6.88 1.46 17.37
N PRO A 81 -7.34 0.66 18.35
CA PRO A 81 -6.93 0.81 19.75
C PRO A 81 -5.45 0.50 19.96
N ASP A 82 -4.94 0.81 21.14
CA ASP A 82 -3.62 0.40 21.57
C ASP A 82 -3.48 -1.13 21.49
N TYR A 83 -2.31 -1.60 21.10
CA TYR A 83 -2.00 -3.02 20.83
C TYR A 83 -2.80 -3.66 19.68
N GLY A 84 -3.52 -2.84 18.88
CA GLY A 84 -4.23 -3.33 17.71
C GLY A 84 -3.29 -3.66 16.55
N LYS A 85 -3.87 -4.13 15.45
CA LYS A 85 -3.11 -4.57 14.26
C LYS A 85 -3.49 -3.73 13.05
N ILE A 86 -2.47 -3.36 12.28
CA ILE A 86 -2.61 -2.64 11.01
C ILE A 86 -1.71 -3.33 9.99
N THR A 87 -2.25 -3.64 8.83
CA THR A 87 -1.48 -4.24 7.73
C THR A 87 -1.60 -3.36 6.50
N LEU A 88 -0.47 -3.06 5.88
CA LEU A 88 -0.37 -2.41 4.58
C LEU A 88 0.04 -3.46 3.55
N GLU A 89 -0.81 -3.72 2.57
CA GLU A 89 -0.51 -4.62 1.47
C GLU A 89 -0.41 -3.84 0.17
N ILE A 90 0.59 -4.13 -0.64
CA ILE A 90 0.76 -3.56 -1.96
C ILE A 90 0.86 -4.69 -2.98
N ARG A 91 0.09 -4.60 -4.04
CA ARG A 91 0.05 -5.60 -5.11
C ARG A 91 0.10 -4.93 -6.46
N GLU A 92 0.97 -5.42 -7.33
CA GLU A 92 0.93 -5.09 -8.75
C GLU A 92 0.05 -6.08 -9.48
N LYS A 93 -0.90 -5.58 -10.28
CA LYS A 93 -1.77 -6.40 -11.13
C LYS A 93 -1.43 -6.16 -12.59
N PRO A 94 -1.32 -7.20 -13.41
CA PRO A 94 -1.06 -7.04 -14.83
C PRO A 94 -2.24 -6.36 -15.52
N ILE A 95 -1.96 -5.40 -16.41
CA ILE A 95 -2.95 -4.81 -17.30
C ILE A 95 -2.56 -5.04 -18.76
N LYS A 96 -3.54 -4.98 -19.67
CA LYS A 96 -3.31 -5.23 -21.09
C LYS A 96 -2.43 -4.18 -21.79
N ASN A 97 -2.29 -3.00 -21.20
CA ASN A 97 -1.45 -1.93 -21.73
C ASN A 97 -0.04 -2.06 -21.12
N GLY A 98 0.93 -2.57 -21.86
CA GLY A 98 2.28 -2.88 -21.41
C GLY A 98 3.11 -1.72 -20.85
N ASN A 99 2.66 -0.46 -21.04
CA ASN A 99 3.37 0.72 -20.53
C ASN A 99 2.86 1.19 -19.17
N TYR A 100 1.82 0.53 -18.62
CA TYR A 100 1.23 0.87 -17.32
C TYR A 100 1.08 -0.37 -16.46
N GLY A 101 1.20 -0.20 -15.15
CA GLY A 101 0.85 -1.18 -14.12
C GLY A 101 -0.35 -0.70 -13.32
N LEU A 102 -1.20 -1.62 -12.89
CA LEU A 102 -2.25 -1.38 -11.92
C LEU A 102 -1.71 -1.74 -10.54
N PHE A 103 -1.58 -0.75 -9.67
CA PHE A 103 -1.16 -0.96 -8.29
C PHE A 103 -2.38 -0.88 -7.37
N GLU A 104 -2.48 -1.86 -6.50
CA GLU A 104 -3.50 -1.94 -5.47
C GLU A 104 -2.82 -1.87 -4.10
N VAL A 105 -3.23 -0.89 -3.31
CA VAL A 105 -2.77 -0.71 -1.94
C VAL A 105 -3.94 -0.95 -1.01
N THR A 106 -3.79 -1.90 -0.10
CA THR A 106 -4.82 -2.26 0.88
C THR A 106 -4.33 -1.95 2.28
N VAL A 107 -5.08 -1.16 3.02
CA VAL A 107 -4.87 -0.88 4.45
C VAL A 107 -5.94 -1.61 5.24
N ILE A 108 -5.51 -2.57 6.07
CA ILE A 108 -6.37 -3.42 6.89
C ILE A 108 -6.13 -3.04 8.35
N ASP A 109 -7.18 -2.77 9.08
CA ASP A 109 -7.11 -2.52 10.52
C ASP A 109 -8.13 -3.38 11.29
N ASN A 110 -7.83 -3.71 12.54
CA ASN A 110 -8.75 -4.34 13.47
C ASN A 110 -9.33 -3.35 14.48
N GLY A 111 -9.54 -2.12 14.05
CA GLY A 111 -10.07 -1.03 14.85
C GLY A 111 -11.57 -1.12 15.12
N ILE A 112 -12.15 0.01 15.46
CA ILE A 112 -13.58 0.10 15.80
C ILE A 112 -14.52 -0.17 14.63
N GLY A 113 -14.02 -0.16 13.40
CA GLY A 113 -14.84 -0.27 12.20
C GLY A 113 -15.75 0.94 11.98
N ILE A 114 -16.58 0.85 10.95
CA ILE A 114 -17.49 1.92 10.51
C ILE A 114 -18.92 1.43 10.61
N LYS A 115 -19.79 2.26 11.19
CA LYS A 115 -21.22 1.96 11.26
C LYS A 115 -21.86 1.94 9.87
N PRO A 116 -22.80 1.03 9.59
CA PRO A 116 -23.42 0.92 8.26
C PRO A 116 -24.08 2.21 7.76
N ASP A 117 -24.64 3.01 8.67
CA ASP A 117 -25.28 4.29 8.38
C ASP A 117 -24.29 5.39 8.00
N PHE A 118 -22.99 5.23 8.33
CA PHE A 118 -21.95 6.16 7.98
C PHE A 118 -21.10 5.68 6.79
N LEU A 119 -21.12 4.37 6.45
CA LEU A 119 -20.24 3.80 5.43
C LEU A 119 -20.38 4.49 4.06
N HIS A 120 -21.59 4.85 3.67
CA HIS A 120 -21.85 5.55 2.40
C HIS A 120 -21.39 7.02 2.42
N LYS A 121 -21.15 7.60 3.60
CA LYS A 121 -20.72 8.99 3.80
C LYS A 121 -19.22 9.16 4.00
N VAL A 122 -18.45 8.06 4.10
CA VAL A 122 -17.01 8.11 4.40
C VAL A 122 -16.23 9.01 3.45
N PHE A 123 -16.68 9.11 2.20
CA PHE A 123 -16.04 9.91 1.15
C PHE A 123 -16.70 11.28 0.92
N GLU A 124 -17.74 11.61 1.68
CA GLU A 124 -18.39 12.93 1.58
C GLU A 124 -17.55 13.99 2.31
N PRO A 125 -17.34 15.16 1.71
CA PRO A 125 -16.59 16.24 2.34
C PRO A 125 -17.23 16.69 3.66
N PHE A 126 -16.38 16.97 4.66
CA PHE A 126 -16.77 17.45 6.00
C PHE A 126 -17.57 16.47 6.84
N GLU A 127 -17.93 15.30 6.34
CA GLU A 127 -18.63 14.28 7.10
C GLU A 127 -17.69 13.60 8.11
N ARG A 128 -18.22 13.34 9.32
CA ARG A 128 -17.53 12.67 10.41
C ARG A 128 -18.52 11.78 11.15
N ALA A 129 -18.05 10.60 11.57
CA ALA A 129 -18.88 9.71 12.38
C ALA A 129 -19.23 10.39 13.72
N GLU A 130 -20.53 10.55 13.97
CA GLU A 130 -21.06 11.04 15.25
C GLU A 130 -21.05 9.90 16.29
N ASP A 131 -19.90 9.65 16.90
CA ASP A 131 -19.79 8.73 18.02
C ASP A 131 -19.23 9.46 19.23
N ALA A 132 -19.86 9.25 20.40
CA ALA A 132 -19.42 9.86 21.65
C ALA A 132 -17.96 9.51 21.99
N THR A 133 -17.51 8.32 21.60
CA THR A 133 -16.13 7.84 21.78
C THR A 133 -15.13 8.52 20.85
N LEU A 134 -15.62 9.11 19.74
CA LEU A 134 -14.80 9.73 18.70
C LEU A 134 -14.72 11.26 18.80
N ARG A 135 -15.42 11.88 19.78
CA ARG A 135 -15.48 13.37 19.93
C ARG A 135 -14.12 14.01 20.12
N ASN A 136 -13.17 13.31 20.74
CA ASN A 136 -11.82 13.82 20.99
C ASN A 136 -10.84 13.56 19.81
N ILE A 137 -11.28 12.89 18.76
CA ILE A 137 -10.45 12.57 17.62
C ILE A 137 -10.50 13.73 16.63
N GLN A 138 -9.40 14.47 16.49
CA GLN A 138 -9.29 15.60 15.57
C GLN A 138 -9.29 15.14 14.11
N GLY A 139 -9.93 15.91 13.22
CA GLY A 139 -9.93 15.72 11.77
C GLY A 139 -10.84 16.72 11.07
N THR A 140 -10.52 17.09 9.85
CA THR A 140 -11.27 18.05 9.04
C THR A 140 -12.48 17.43 8.33
N GLY A 141 -12.48 16.09 8.14
CA GLY A 141 -13.44 15.38 7.32
C GLY A 141 -13.21 15.53 5.79
N LEU A 142 -12.05 16.08 5.38
CA LEU A 142 -11.73 16.29 3.96
C LEU A 142 -10.80 15.22 3.38
N GLY A 143 -9.99 14.58 4.23
CA GLY A 143 -8.93 13.68 3.78
C GLY A 143 -9.43 12.56 2.86
N MET A 144 -10.52 11.87 3.22
CA MET A 144 -11.06 10.77 2.41
C MET A 144 -11.65 11.24 1.08
N ALA A 145 -12.33 12.40 1.06
CA ALA A 145 -12.83 13.00 -0.17
C ALA A 145 -11.69 13.39 -1.12
N ILE A 146 -10.63 14.02 -0.60
CA ILE A 146 -9.43 14.37 -1.37
C ILE A 146 -8.75 13.10 -1.91
N SER A 147 -8.57 12.08 -1.06
CA SER A 147 -7.94 10.82 -1.46
C SER A 147 -8.69 10.12 -2.59
N ARG A 148 -10.02 10.08 -2.53
CA ARG A 148 -10.87 9.51 -3.59
C ARG A 148 -10.71 10.27 -4.91
N ASN A 149 -10.67 11.59 -4.88
CA ASN A 149 -10.45 12.40 -6.08
C ASN A 149 -9.05 12.16 -6.69
N ILE A 150 -8.00 12.08 -5.86
CA ILE A 150 -6.65 11.73 -6.32
C ILE A 150 -6.65 10.35 -7.00
N ALA A 151 -7.31 9.36 -6.39
CA ALA A 151 -7.43 8.02 -6.97
C ALA A 151 -8.09 8.04 -8.36
N HIS A 152 -9.20 8.77 -8.51
CA HIS A 152 -9.88 8.92 -9.80
C HIS A 152 -8.98 9.59 -10.85
N MET A 153 -8.20 10.60 -10.46
CA MET A 153 -7.24 11.25 -11.37
C MET A 153 -6.13 10.30 -11.83
N MET A 154 -5.81 9.28 -11.02
CA MET A 154 -4.85 8.21 -11.35
C MET A 154 -5.51 6.99 -12.02
N ASN A 155 -6.72 7.16 -12.60
CA ASN A 155 -7.51 6.10 -13.22
C ASN A 155 -7.74 4.90 -12.28
N GLY A 156 -7.88 5.17 -11.01
CA GLY A 156 -8.14 4.20 -9.95
C GLY A 156 -9.35 4.57 -9.11
N GLU A 157 -9.46 3.94 -7.96
CA GLU A 157 -10.59 4.10 -7.05
C GLU A 157 -10.14 3.85 -5.60
N ILE A 158 -10.92 4.34 -4.62
CA ILE A 158 -10.80 3.92 -3.22
C ILE A 158 -12.10 3.22 -2.82
N LEU A 159 -11.98 1.98 -2.41
CA LEU A 159 -13.07 1.17 -1.86
C LEU A 159 -12.91 1.03 -0.36
N VAL A 160 -14.03 0.79 0.34
CA VAL A 160 -14.04 0.52 1.78
C VAL A 160 -14.97 -0.64 2.07
N GLU A 161 -14.46 -1.60 2.85
CA GLU A 161 -15.24 -2.67 3.48
C GLU A 161 -15.01 -2.56 4.98
N SER A 162 -16.08 -2.56 5.78
CA SER A 162 -15.95 -2.42 7.22
C SER A 162 -17.11 -3.04 7.96
N GLU A 163 -16.79 -3.62 9.11
CA GLU A 163 -17.77 -4.11 10.07
C GLU A 163 -17.53 -3.46 11.42
N TYR A 164 -18.56 -2.80 11.95
CA TYR A 164 -18.46 -2.12 13.24
C TYR A 164 -18.10 -3.10 14.36
N GLY A 165 -17.04 -2.78 15.10
CA GLY A 165 -16.46 -3.62 16.15
C GLY A 165 -15.41 -4.64 15.67
N LYS A 166 -15.14 -4.76 14.35
CA LYS A 166 -14.16 -5.71 13.80
C LYS A 166 -13.01 -5.05 13.06
N GLY A 167 -13.22 -3.85 12.51
CA GLY A 167 -12.20 -3.10 11.77
C GLY A 167 -12.63 -2.72 10.37
N SER A 168 -11.67 -2.25 9.58
CA SER A 168 -11.91 -1.76 8.23
C SER A 168 -10.82 -2.23 7.25
N VAL A 169 -11.19 -2.32 5.99
CA VAL A 169 -10.30 -2.57 4.86
C VAL A 169 -10.53 -1.46 3.85
N PHE A 170 -9.49 -0.67 3.61
CA PHE A 170 -9.49 0.35 2.58
C PHE A 170 -8.59 -0.10 1.43
N THR A 171 -9.13 -0.15 0.21
CA THR A 171 -8.40 -0.54 -0.99
C THR A 171 -8.29 0.64 -1.93
N PHE A 172 -7.08 1.10 -2.18
CA PHE A 172 -6.74 2.16 -3.13
C PHE A 172 -6.10 1.54 -4.37
N THR A 173 -6.67 1.80 -5.54
CA THR A 173 -6.09 1.40 -6.82
C THR A 173 -5.59 2.62 -7.59
N MET A 174 -4.52 2.45 -8.35
CA MET A 174 -3.94 3.49 -9.21
C MET A 174 -3.26 2.87 -10.42
N GLN A 175 -3.33 3.56 -11.57
CA GLN A 175 -2.53 3.22 -12.75
C GLN A 175 -1.30 4.10 -12.78
N LEU A 176 -0.12 3.46 -12.82
CA LEU A 176 1.17 4.15 -12.90
C LEU A 176 1.87 3.74 -14.18
N LYS A 177 2.57 4.69 -14.80
CA LYS A 177 3.39 4.41 -15.96
C LYS A 177 4.65 3.69 -15.51
N LEU A 178 4.98 2.60 -16.20
CA LEU A 178 6.16 1.82 -15.92
C LEU A 178 7.38 2.50 -16.55
N GLN A 179 8.47 2.58 -15.80
CA GLN A 179 9.76 2.96 -16.37
C GLN A 179 10.36 1.73 -17.05
N ASP A 180 10.86 1.90 -18.26
CA ASP A 180 11.44 0.81 -19.02
C ASP A 180 12.72 0.31 -18.30
N GLN A 181 12.60 -0.78 -17.58
CA GLN A 181 13.76 -1.45 -17.00
C GLN A 181 14.33 -2.34 -18.09
N GLY A 182 15.44 -1.93 -18.67
CA GLY A 182 16.20 -2.81 -19.53
C GLY A 182 16.43 -4.14 -18.79
N CYS A 183 16.00 -5.24 -19.36
CA CYS A 183 16.24 -6.57 -18.81
C CYS A 183 17.74 -6.75 -18.59
N PHE A 184 18.18 -6.92 -17.35
CA PHE A 184 19.51 -7.42 -17.07
C PHE A 184 19.51 -8.92 -17.42
N GLU A 185 19.74 -9.25 -18.69
CA GLU A 185 20.08 -10.60 -19.09
C GLU A 185 21.60 -10.79 -18.89
N ASP A 186 21.98 -11.25 -17.72
CA ASP A 186 23.34 -11.75 -17.50
C ASP A 186 23.33 -13.27 -17.79
N ASP A 187 23.82 -13.65 -18.96
CA ASP A 187 23.90 -15.05 -19.37
C ASP A 187 24.66 -15.94 -18.37
N HIS A 188 25.50 -15.36 -17.51
CA HIS A 188 26.22 -16.08 -16.45
C HIS A 188 25.35 -16.49 -15.27
N LEU A 189 24.20 -15.85 -15.06
CA LEU A 189 23.26 -16.16 -13.98
C LEU A 189 22.16 -17.13 -14.41
N ARG A 190 22.05 -17.38 -15.70
CA ARG A 190 20.98 -18.21 -16.27
C ARG A 190 21.02 -19.62 -15.72
N ASP A 191 19.85 -20.09 -15.28
CA ASP A 191 19.64 -21.44 -14.73
C ASP A 191 20.38 -21.77 -13.42
N LEU A 192 21.07 -20.81 -12.78
CA LEU A 192 21.68 -21.05 -11.48
C LEU A 192 20.61 -21.33 -10.40
N PRO A 193 20.74 -22.43 -9.65
CA PRO A 193 19.82 -22.72 -8.55
C PRO A 193 20.10 -21.79 -7.35
N VAL A 194 19.05 -21.19 -6.81
CA VAL A 194 19.12 -20.31 -5.64
C VAL A 194 18.07 -20.74 -4.63
N LEU A 195 18.48 -20.97 -3.37
CA LEU A 195 17.58 -21.28 -2.29
C LEU A 195 17.40 -20.07 -1.38
N VAL A 196 16.18 -19.57 -1.29
CA VAL A 196 15.77 -18.50 -0.35
C VAL A 196 15.29 -19.16 0.95
N VAL A 197 15.76 -18.68 2.09
CA VAL A 197 15.35 -19.19 3.39
C VAL A 197 14.84 -18.06 4.27
N ASP A 198 13.56 -18.08 4.60
CA ASP A 198 12.90 -17.10 5.45
C ASP A 198 11.66 -17.75 6.09
N ASP A 199 11.24 -17.32 7.26
CA ASP A 199 10.03 -17.81 7.93
C ASP A 199 8.75 -17.11 7.41
N ASP A 200 8.89 -16.00 6.68
CA ASP A 200 7.80 -15.33 5.98
C ASP A 200 7.68 -15.84 4.53
N ILE A 201 6.62 -16.62 4.28
CA ILE A 201 6.34 -17.19 2.95
C ILE A 201 6.17 -16.13 1.88
N VAL A 202 5.64 -14.94 2.21
CA VAL A 202 5.44 -13.83 1.27
C VAL A 202 6.78 -13.24 0.84
N CYS A 203 7.72 -13.10 1.79
CA CYS A 203 9.11 -12.71 1.50
C CYS A 203 9.79 -13.74 0.59
N CYS A 204 9.64 -15.03 0.88
CA CYS A 204 10.18 -16.12 0.07
C CYS A 204 9.66 -16.08 -1.37
N GLU A 205 8.34 -15.99 -1.55
CA GLU A 205 7.70 -15.97 -2.87
C GLU A 205 8.14 -14.75 -3.70
N ASN A 206 8.19 -13.58 -3.10
CA ASN A 206 8.66 -12.36 -3.77
C ASN A 206 10.15 -12.48 -4.20
N ALA A 207 11.00 -12.99 -3.32
CA ALA A 207 12.42 -13.18 -3.63
C ALA A 207 12.61 -14.20 -4.75
N CYS A 208 11.90 -15.34 -4.72
CA CYS A 208 11.96 -16.34 -5.80
C CYS A 208 11.46 -15.78 -7.13
N MET A 209 10.40 -14.97 -7.11
CA MET A 209 9.90 -14.31 -8.32
C MET A 209 10.99 -13.43 -8.96
N ARG A 210 11.68 -12.61 -8.16
CA ARG A 210 12.78 -11.74 -8.62
C ARG A 210 13.96 -12.54 -9.16
N ILE A 211 14.34 -13.61 -8.46
CA ILE A 211 15.41 -14.52 -8.87
C ILE A 211 15.09 -15.15 -10.24
N ASN A 212 13.84 -15.58 -10.44
CA ASN A 212 13.41 -16.17 -11.71
C ASN A 212 13.35 -15.12 -12.86
N GLU A 213 13.01 -13.86 -12.56
CA GLU A 213 12.98 -12.77 -13.55
C GLU A 213 14.37 -12.46 -14.14
N ILE A 214 15.45 -12.65 -13.38
CA ILE A 214 16.84 -12.50 -13.87
C ILE A 214 17.42 -13.78 -14.45
N GLY A 215 16.57 -14.80 -14.68
CA GLY A 215 16.94 -16.04 -15.37
C GLY A 215 17.52 -17.14 -14.50
N MET A 216 17.58 -16.96 -13.18
CA MET A 216 17.96 -18.00 -12.21
C MET A 216 16.78 -18.91 -11.88
N LYS A 217 17.03 -20.00 -11.14
CA LYS A 217 16.00 -20.93 -10.62
C LYS A 217 15.88 -20.77 -9.11
N GLY A 218 14.89 -19.96 -8.69
CA GLY A 218 14.59 -19.72 -7.29
C GLY A 218 13.72 -20.81 -6.68
N GLU A 219 14.16 -21.40 -5.57
CA GLU A 219 13.36 -22.23 -4.66
C GLU A 219 13.40 -21.59 -3.28
N TYR A 220 12.42 -21.90 -2.43
CA TYR A 220 12.44 -21.40 -1.06
C TYR A 220 12.20 -22.49 -0.03
N ALA A 221 12.63 -22.21 1.20
CA ALA A 221 12.35 -22.99 2.40
C ALA A 221 11.92 -22.03 3.51
N ILE A 222 10.91 -22.44 4.30
CA ILE A 222 10.35 -21.60 5.38
C ILE A 222 11.02 -21.86 6.74
N SER A 223 12.04 -22.72 6.75
CA SER A 223 12.84 -23.00 7.95
C SER A 223 14.24 -23.49 7.58
N GLY A 224 15.18 -23.35 8.53
CA GLY A 224 16.53 -23.89 8.35
C GLY A 224 16.56 -25.42 8.19
N GLU A 225 15.67 -26.15 8.87
CA GLU A 225 15.57 -27.60 8.75
C GLU A 225 15.11 -28.04 7.34
N GLU A 226 14.12 -27.36 6.79
CA GLU A 226 13.67 -27.59 5.42
C GLU A 226 14.77 -27.25 4.40
N ALA A 227 15.50 -26.16 4.63
CA ALA A 227 16.61 -25.72 3.78
C ALA A 227 17.71 -26.78 3.72
N ILE A 228 18.14 -27.32 4.85
CA ILE A 228 19.13 -28.40 4.94
C ILE A 228 18.66 -29.61 4.14
N GLY A 229 17.39 -30.03 4.33
CA GLY A 229 16.82 -31.17 3.62
C GLY A 229 16.72 -30.97 2.09
N LYS A 230 16.59 -29.72 1.61
CA LYS A 230 16.62 -29.39 0.16
C LYS A 230 18.05 -29.44 -0.39
N VAL A 231 19.02 -28.87 0.32
CA VAL A 231 20.44 -28.86 -0.09
C VAL A 231 21.03 -30.28 -0.12
N GLU A 232 20.65 -31.16 0.81
CA GLU A 232 21.13 -32.55 0.81
C GLU A 232 20.58 -33.41 -0.34
N ARG A 233 19.51 -32.96 -1.03
CA ARG A 233 18.89 -33.68 -2.15
C ARG A 233 19.30 -33.11 -3.51
N ALA A 234 19.92 -31.93 -3.56
CA ALA A 234 20.40 -31.25 -4.76
C ALA A 234 21.78 -31.73 -5.18
#